data_4e9c241551b2a2eefaed47b4d6f86eb7
#
_entry.id   4e9c241551b2a2eefaed47b4d6f86eb7
#
_cell.length_a   1.000
_cell.length_b   1.000
_cell.length_c   1.000
_cell.angle_alpha   90.00
_cell.angle_beta   90.00
_cell.angle_gamma   90.00
#
_symmetry.space_group_name_H-M   'P 1'
#
loop_
_entity.id
_entity.type
_entity.pdbx_description
1 polymer ?
#
loop_
_entity_poly.entity_id
_entity_poly.type
_entity_poly.pdbx_seq_one_letter_code
_entity_poly.pdbx_strand_id
1 'polypeptide(L)'
;MKKLLAMLLVLAMISCLFVACANNDSETDAPTTAPTDESKTNESTDNSDATEPDDNNGDVKIAMITDYGDITDQSFNQTTYEACQKFAGDNGYDFKYYKPTDNSTAGRVASTELAIADGYNVIVMPGYAFGGTIVEVAPQYPDVKFIALDVAKGDLLEAAVANAGETYDYNPDNWNLADYVDLSNVYCAVYQEELSGYMAGYAAVCLGYTKLGFLGGMAVPAVIRFGYGFVQGVDAAAAAKGVEGVEVNYIYGGQFIGDGDITAVMDTWYSNGTQLVFACGGGIFTSAAEAAQKVNGKVIGVDTDQSAVIDGGYGEGMTVTSAMKGLAPTTIDTLTDVIVNGNWANYAGKIETLGLVSADDPSANYVQLPLETTQWADGKFTVEDYTALVADMFNGKVKVSNDTTVEPTVSNIAVNYLGNIKG
;
A
#
# COMPACT_ATOMS: atom_id res chain seq x y z
N MET A 1 10.46 50.66 -22.72
CA MET A 1 9.61 51.81 -22.40
C MET A 1 8.20 51.35 -22.14
N LYS A 2 7.67 51.79 -21.01
CA LYS A 2 6.29 51.79 -20.53
C LYS A 2 5.74 50.43 -20.07
N LYS A 3 5.83 50.07 -18.77
CA LYS A 3 5.08 50.59 -17.59
C LYS A 3 3.70 49.95 -17.53
N LEU A 4 3.46 49.03 -16.54
CA LEU A 4 2.90 49.35 -15.21
C LEU A 4 1.47 49.98 -15.31
N LEU A 5 0.52 49.24 -14.82
CA LEU A 5 -0.80 49.57 -14.22
C LEU A 5 -1.74 48.39 -14.52
N ALA A 6 -2.40 47.75 -13.65
CA ALA A 6 -3.10 48.20 -12.48
C ALA A 6 -3.26 47.10 -11.45
N MET A 7 -2.85 47.44 -10.28
CA MET A 7 -3.29 46.92 -9.00
C MET A 7 -4.56 47.69 -8.64
N LEU A 8 -5.45 47.08 -7.86
CA LEU A 8 -6.53 47.65 -7.07
C LEU A 8 -7.98 47.32 -7.50
N LEU A 9 -8.67 47.05 -6.44
CA LEU A 9 -10.12 46.91 -6.21
C LEU A 9 -10.64 45.46 -6.36
N VAL A 10 -11.19 44.85 -5.32
CA VAL A 10 -12.10 45.34 -4.31
C VAL A 10 -12.02 44.53 -3.03
N LEU A 11 -11.72 45.21 -1.95
CA LEU A 11 -12.09 44.89 -0.59
C LEU A 11 -13.45 45.56 -0.33
N ALA A 12 -14.48 44.81 -0.07
CA ALA A 12 -15.71 45.31 0.59
C ALA A 12 -16.38 44.07 1.20
N MET A 13 -16.25 43.92 2.49
CA MET A 13 -17.21 44.29 3.53
C MET A 13 -18.62 43.75 3.28
N ILE A 14 -19.07 42.97 4.25
CA ILE A 14 -20.23 43.35 5.08
C ILE A 14 -20.28 42.45 6.30
N SER A 15 -20.11 43.09 7.44
CA SER A 15 -20.51 42.70 8.79
C SER A 15 -21.98 43.05 9.03
N CYS A 16 -22.48 42.51 10.17
CA CYS A 16 -23.75 42.78 10.85
C CYS A 16 -24.89 41.83 10.45
N LEU A 17 -25.64 41.25 11.38
CA LEU A 17 -26.13 41.77 12.67
C LEU A 17 -26.53 40.64 13.61
N PHE A 18 -26.17 40.82 14.86
CA PHE A 18 -26.80 40.23 16.04
C PHE A 18 -28.24 40.73 16.19
N VAL A 19 -29.14 39.86 16.54
CA VAL A 19 -30.28 40.21 17.41
C VAL A 19 -30.47 39.11 18.43
N ALA A 20 -30.22 39.49 19.66
CA ALA A 20 -30.67 38.82 20.87
C ALA A 20 -32.09 39.30 21.21
N CYS A 21 -32.92 38.39 21.71
CA CYS A 21 -33.96 38.77 22.63
C CYS A 21 -34.18 37.63 23.65
N ALA A 22 -34.10 38.08 24.87
CA ALA A 22 -34.16 37.35 26.10
C ALA A 22 -35.58 37.34 26.71
N ASN A 23 -35.70 36.60 27.78
CA ASN A 23 -36.70 36.61 28.87
C ASN A 23 -37.98 35.80 28.63
N ASN A 24 -38.54 35.14 29.63
CA ASN A 24 -38.47 35.24 31.12
C ASN A 24 -39.07 33.99 31.76
N ASP A 25 -38.48 33.59 32.88
CA ASP A 25 -39.04 33.20 34.21
C ASP A 25 -40.31 32.32 34.31
N SER A 26 -40.28 31.30 35.10
CA SER A 26 -40.50 31.25 36.57
C SER A 26 -40.50 29.78 37.04
N GLU A 27 -39.67 29.49 38.01
CA GLU A 27 -39.96 28.99 39.38
C GLU A 27 -41.20 28.05 39.55
N THR A 28 -41.09 26.89 40.17
CA THR A 28 -41.02 26.65 41.62
C THR A 28 -40.93 25.15 41.96
N ASP A 29 -40.12 24.92 43.00
CA ASP A 29 -40.22 24.04 44.14
C ASP A 29 -40.01 22.51 44.02
N ALA A 30 -38.97 22.11 44.73
CA ALA A 30 -38.86 20.83 45.47
C ALA A 30 -39.69 20.87 46.77
N PRO A 31 -39.96 19.78 47.50
CA PRO A 31 -38.91 19.02 48.18
C PRO A 31 -39.17 17.51 48.48
N THR A 32 -38.06 16.80 48.78
CA THR A 32 -37.80 15.90 49.93
C THR A 32 -38.66 14.64 50.11
N THR A 33 -38.09 13.46 50.16
CA THR A 33 -37.67 12.66 51.32
C THR A 33 -37.29 11.25 50.98
N ALA A 34 -36.13 10.80 51.48
CA ALA A 34 -35.84 9.39 51.72
C ALA A 34 -36.55 8.94 53.06
N PRO A 35 -36.69 7.65 53.28
CA PRO A 35 -35.71 6.91 54.06
C PRO A 35 -35.51 5.41 53.69
N THR A 36 -34.28 4.95 53.92
CA THR A 36 -33.78 3.70 54.52
C THR A 36 -34.76 2.55 54.80
N ASP A 37 -34.45 1.31 54.47
CA ASP A 37 -33.98 0.32 55.45
C ASP A 37 -33.44 -0.98 54.84
N GLU A 38 -32.60 -1.60 55.62
CA GLU A 38 -31.74 -2.77 55.49
C GLU A 38 -32.49 -4.10 55.19
N SER A 39 -31.82 -5.10 54.59
CA SER A 39 -31.34 -6.29 55.28
C SER A 39 -30.96 -7.47 54.36
N LYS A 40 -29.69 -7.87 54.50
CA LYS A 40 -29.11 -9.24 54.61
C LYS A 40 -29.21 -10.28 53.50
N THR A 41 -28.00 -10.56 53.01
CA THR A 41 -27.29 -11.89 52.87
C THR A 41 -27.98 -13.07 52.21
N ASN A 42 -27.35 -13.58 51.13
CA ASN A 42 -26.77 -14.93 51.16
C ASN A 42 -25.72 -15.09 50.05
N GLU A 43 -24.57 -15.65 50.47
CA GLU A 43 -23.47 -16.11 49.65
C GLU A 43 -23.91 -17.27 48.74
N SER A 44 -23.47 -17.25 47.49
CA SER A 44 -23.13 -18.46 46.75
C SER A 44 -22.02 -18.14 45.78
N THR A 45 -20.85 -18.66 46.10
CA THR A 45 -19.68 -18.75 45.28
C THR A 45 -19.98 -19.56 44.02
N ASP A 46 -19.83 -18.94 42.85
CA ASP A 46 -19.48 -19.67 41.65
C ASP A 46 -18.42 -18.86 40.92
N ASN A 47 -17.24 -19.50 40.85
CA ASN A 47 -16.02 -18.96 40.28
C ASN A 47 -16.07 -19.32 38.79
N SER A 48 -16.46 -18.37 37.93
CA SER A 48 -16.13 -18.43 36.51
C SER A 48 -15.34 -17.17 36.18
N ASP A 49 -14.06 -17.38 36.05
CA ASP A 49 -13.07 -16.44 35.57
C ASP A 49 -13.43 -16.09 34.11
N ALA A 50 -14.30 -15.11 33.93
CA ALA A 50 -14.48 -14.42 32.67
C ALA A 50 -13.63 -13.15 32.79
N THR A 51 -12.48 -13.16 32.18
CA THR A 51 -11.74 -11.94 31.90
C THR A 51 -12.70 -10.97 31.20
N GLU A 52 -13.09 -9.93 31.90
CA GLU A 52 -13.76 -8.78 31.30
C GLU A 52 -12.85 -8.22 30.21
N PRO A 53 -13.39 -7.83 29.05
CA PRO A 53 -12.59 -7.10 28.07
C PRO A 53 -12.11 -5.82 28.74
N ASP A 54 -10.81 -5.60 28.64
CA ASP A 54 -10.15 -4.38 29.13
C ASP A 54 -10.77 -3.18 28.38
N ASP A 55 -11.60 -2.42 29.05
CA ASP A 55 -12.36 -1.29 28.50
C ASP A 55 -11.45 -0.04 28.35
N ASN A 56 -10.25 -0.26 27.79
CA ASN A 56 -9.25 0.78 27.45
C ASN A 56 -9.51 1.43 26.08
N ASN A 57 -10.75 1.45 25.62
CA ASN A 57 -11.10 1.97 24.28
C ASN A 57 -10.93 3.52 24.18
N GLY A 58 -10.64 4.21 25.28
CA GLY A 58 -10.45 5.67 25.31
C GLY A 58 -9.05 6.16 24.99
N ASP A 59 -8.04 5.29 25.05
CA ASP A 59 -6.62 5.70 24.95
C ASP A 59 -5.96 5.37 23.60
N VAL A 60 -6.64 4.65 22.69
CA VAL A 60 -6.05 4.28 21.41
C VAL A 60 -6.28 5.36 20.36
N LYS A 61 -5.20 5.88 19.79
CA LYS A 61 -5.19 6.85 18.71
C LYS A 61 -4.28 6.36 17.58
N ILE A 62 -4.78 6.42 16.34
CA ILE A 62 -4.13 5.89 15.17
C ILE A 62 -3.54 7.03 14.34
N ALA A 63 -2.24 6.96 14.06
CA ALA A 63 -1.63 7.84 13.07
C ALA A 63 -1.12 7.05 11.88
N MET A 64 -1.17 7.65 10.71
CA MET A 64 -0.44 7.19 9.53
C MET A 64 0.65 8.22 9.18
N ILE A 65 1.86 7.74 8.94
CA ILE A 65 2.94 8.58 8.42
C ILE A 65 3.13 8.19 6.96
N THR A 66 3.01 9.13 6.01
CA THR A 66 3.34 8.83 4.60
C THR A 66 4.86 8.69 4.45
N ASP A 67 5.32 7.93 3.47
CA ASP A 67 6.76 7.82 3.18
C ASP A 67 7.33 9.18 2.68
N TYR A 68 7.10 9.51 1.43
CA TYR A 68 7.31 10.80 0.78
C TYR A 68 6.25 11.04 -0.29
N GLY A 69 5.39 10.04 -0.51
CA GLY A 69 4.22 10.12 -1.37
C GLY A 69 3.13 11.01 -0.78
N ASP A 70 2.03 11.08 -1.48
CA ASP A 70 0.85 11.81 -1.06
C ASP A 70 -0.32 10.86 -0.86
N ILE A 71 -1.23 11.19 0.03
CA ILE A 71 -2.48 10.45 0.23
C ILE A 71 -3.43 10.54 -0.97
N THR A 72 -3.00 11.15 -2.06
CA THR A 72 -3.70 11.28 -3.34
C THR A 72 -2.96 10.62 -4.50
N ASP A 73 -2.03 9.71 -4.19
CA ASP A 73 -1.22 8.99 -5.19
C ASP A 73 -2.00 7.94 -6.00
N GLN A 74 -3.25 7.72 -5.64
CA GLN A 74 -4.18 6.77 -6.27
C GLN A 74 -3.63 5.32 -6.30
N SER A 75 -2.80 4.99 -5.32
CA SER A 75 -2.13 3.72 -5.16
C SER A 75 -1.82 3.47 -3.67
N PHE A 76 -0.54 3.38 -3.34
CA PHE A 76 0.01 2.87 -2.08
C PHE A 76 -0.39 3.70 -0.84
N ASN A 77 -0.03 5.01 -0.83
CA ASN A 77 -0.31 5.88 0.31
C ASN A 77 -1.80 6.15 0.46
N GLN A 78 -2.51 6.41 -0.64
CA GLN A 78 -3.94 6.68 -0.61
C GLN A 78 -4.72 5.47 -0.07
N THR A 79 -4.43 4.26 -0.59
CA THR A 79 -5.12 3.04 -0.16
C THR A 79 -4.92 2.77 1.33
N THR A 80 -3.70 2.97 1.84
CA THR A 80 -3.41 2.79 3.27
C THR A 80 -4.10 3.86 4.12
N TYR A 81 -4.09 5.12 3.65
CA TYR A 81 -4.78 6.24 4.32
C TYR A 81 -6.28 5.98 4.43
N GLU A 82 -6.93 5.61 3.33
CA GLU A 82 -8.37 5.33 3.29
C GLU A 82 -8.74 4.14 4.19
N ALA A 83 -7.89 3.11 4.22
CA ALA A 83 -8.08 1.96 5.12
C ALA A 83 -8.00 2.35 6.61
N CYS A 84 -6.99 3.15 6.99
CA CYS A 84 -6.87 3.67 8.36
C CYS A 84 -8.06 4.57 8.73
N GLN A 85 -8.45 5.48 7.83
CA GLN A 85 -9.56 6.40 8.04
C GLN A 85 -10.89 5.65 8.19
N LYS A 86 -11.12 4.66 7.32
CA LYS A 86 -12.31 3.81 7.39
C LYS A 86 -12.36 3.03 8.70
N PHE A 87 -11.27 2.33 9.05
CA PHE A 87 -11.21 1.57 10.30
C PHE A 87 -11.48 2.45 11.51
N ALA A 88 -10.82 3.60 11.59
CA ALA A 88 -10.99 4.52 12.70
C ALA A 88 -12.41 5.08 12.76
N GLY A 89 -13.00 5.47 11.63
CA GLY A 89 -14.38 5.96 11.54
C GLY A 89 -15.42 4.91 11.94
N ASP A 90 -15.27 3.67 11.48
CA ASP A 90 -16.19 2.58 11.79
C ASP A 90 -16.16 2.17 13.27
N ASN A 91 -15.03 2.35 13.94
CA ASN A 91 -14.81 1.93 15.34
C ASN A 91 -14.73 3.09 16.35
N GLY A 92 -14.81 4.34 15.88
CA GLY A 92 -14.84 5.53 16.76
C GLY A 92 -13.47 5.91 17.34
N TYR A 93 -12.38 5.56 16.67
CA TYR A 93 -11.02 5.95 17.07
C TYR A 93 -10.61 7.29 16.46
N ASP A 94 -9.73 8.02 17.16
CA ASP A 94 -9.08 9.22 16.64
C ASP A 94 -8.03 8.83 15.57
N PHE A 95 -8.07 9.50 14.42
CA PHE A 95 -7.15 9.24 13.30
C PHE A 95 -6.60 10.52 12.71
N LYS A 96 -5.30 10.53 12.43
CA LYS A 96 -4.62 11.62 11.74
C LYS A 96 -3.47 11.09 10.88
N TYR A 97 -3.22 11.71 9.72
CA TYR A 97 -2.01 11.43 8.97
C TYR A 97 -0.99 12.57 9.11
N TYR A 98 0.27 12.20 8.95
CA TYR A 98 1.41 13.12 8.96
C TYR A 98 2.22 12.89 7.69
N LYS A 99 2.65 13.99 7.08
CA LYS A 99 3.52 13.94 5.90
C LYS A 99 4.90 14.50 6.26
N PRO A 100 5.98 13.75 6.01
CA PRO A 100 7.34 14.25 6.19
C PRO A 100 7.62 15.49 5.34
N THR A 101 8.48 16.36 5.83
CA THR A 101 8.84 17.59 5.11
C THR A 101 9.73 17.34 3.90
N ASP A 102 10.43 16.21 3.90
CA ASP A 102 11.32 15.79 2.81
C ASP A 102 11.42 14.25 2.78
N ASN A 103 12.06 13.73 1.73
CA ASN A 103 12.32 12.30 1.56
C ASN A 103 13.61 11.88 2.27
N SER A 104 13.68 12.04 3.58
CA SER A 104 14.80 11.56 4.40
C SER A 104 14.32 10.74 5.59
N THR A 105 15.16 9.86 6.12
CA THR A 105 14.90 9.17 7.38
C THR A 105 14.64 10.16 8.50
N ALA A 106 15.42 11.23 8.60
CA ALA A 106 15.24 12.28 9.61
C ALA A 106 13.87 12.97 9.51
N GLY A 107 13.39 13.27 8.30
CA GLY A 107 12.05 13.84 8.07
C GLY A 107 10.94 12.89 8.52
N ARG A 108 11.07 11.60 8.23
CA ARG A 108 10.12 10.57 8.71
C ARG A 108 10.18 10.37 10.22
N VAL A 109 11.37 10.35 10.82
CA VAL A 109 11.55 10.31 12.28
C VAL A 109 10.83 11.49 12.94
N ALA A 110 11.12 12.73 12.48
CA ALA A 110 10.50 13.92 13.04
C ALA A 110 8.96 13.90 12.95
N SER A 111 8.41 13.41 11.82
CA SER A 111 6.94 13.28 11.66
C SER A 111 6.36 12.20 12.56
N THR A 112 7.08 11.11 12.79
CA THR A 112 6.67 10.03 13.69
C THR A 112 6.69 10.49 15.15
N GLU A 113 7.76 11.15 15.57
CA GLU A 113 7.87 11.72 16.92
C GLU A 113 6.80 12.80 17.18
N LEU A 114 6.47 13.59 16.16
CA LEU A 114 5.38 14.57 16.27
C LEU A 114 4.03 13.87 16.49
N ALA A 115 3.75 12.78 15.76
CA ALA A 115 2.54 11.99 15.96
C ALA A 115 2.47 11.41 17.39
N ILE A 116 3.57 10.86 17.89
CA ILE A 116 3.69 10.33 19.26
C ILE A 116 3.47 11.44 20.29
N ALA A 117 4.08 12.62 20.10
CA ALA A 117 3.91 13.77 20.96
C ALA A 117 2.47 14.33 20.99
N ASP A 118 1.74 14.19 19.88
CA ASP A 118 0.30 14.49 19.78
C ASP A 118 -0.58 13.40 20.46
N GLY A 119 0.04 12.34 20.98
CA GLY A 119 -0.61 11.28 21.75
C GLY A 119 -1.08 10.08 20.93
N TYR A 120 -0.63 9.93 19.69
CA TYR A 120 -0.92 8.76 18.85
C TYR A 120 -0.01 7.59 19.27
N ASN A 121 -0.59 6.41 19.47
CA ASN A 121 0.09 5.25 20.04
C ASN A 121 -0.02 3.96 19.18
N VAL A 122 -0.71 4.03 18.04
CA VAL A 122 -0.66 3.04 16.97
C VAL A 122 -0.30 3.77 15.68
N ILE A 123 0.89 3.48 15.15
CA ILE A 123 1.47 4.21 14.01
C ILE A 123 1.56 3.28 12.81
N VAL A 124 0.86 3.62 11.72
CA VAL A 124 0.90 2.90 10.45
C VAL A 124 1.89 3.59 9.52
N MET A 125 2.84 2.81 8.98
CA MET A 125 3.97 3.28 8.19
C MET A 125 4.03 2.55 6.84
N PRO A 126 3.39 3.05 5.78
CA PRO A 126 3.47 2.45 4.45
C PRO A 126 4.75 2.85 3.72
N GLY A 127 5.61 1.86 3.40
CA GLY A 127 6.75 2.02 2.52
C GLY A 127 8.08 1.52 3.09
N TYR A 128 8.88 0.90 2.22
CA TYR A 128 10.21 0.37 2.55
C TYR A 128 11.14 1.39 3.24
N ALA A 129 10.97 2.66 2.90
CA ALA A 129 11.78 3.77 3.41
C ALA A 129 11.66 3.98 4.94
N PHE A 130 10.68 3.34 5.59
CA PHE A 130 10.52 3.38 7.04
C PHE A 130 11.49 2.46 7.79
N GLY A 131 12.25 1.59 7.12
CA GLY A 131 13.23 0.72 7.79
C GLY A 131 14.16 1.49 8.74
N GLY A 132 14.79 2.56 8.26
CA GLY A 132 15.64 3.42 9.10
C GLY A 132 14.87 4.15 10.20
N THR A 133 13.66 4.61 9.92
CA THR A 133 12.80 5.28 10.92
C THR A 133 12.42 4.35 12.05
N ILE A 134 12.03 3.12 11.75
CA ILE A 134 11.67 2.10 12.74
C ILE A 134 12.86 1.78 13.64
N VAL A 135 14.04 1.55 13.05
CA VAL A 135 15.27 1.26 13.80
C VAL A 135 15.63 2.38 14.77
N GLU A 136 15.36 3.63 14.39
CA GLU A 136 15.66 4.79 15.23
C GLU A 136 14.59 5.03 16.30
N VAL A 137 13.31 4.93 15.95
CA VAL A 137 12.21 5.38 16.81
C VAL A 137 11.66 4.27 17.69
N ALA A 138 11.46 3.06 17.18
CA ALA A 138 10.75 2.00 17.92
C ALA A 138 11.36 1.66 19.27
N PRO A 139 12.70 1.56 19.43
CA PRO A 139 13.32 1.29 20.72
C PRO A 139 13.13 2.41 21.77
N GLN A 140 12.86 3.64 21.32
CA GLN A 140 12.69 4.80 22.20
C GLN A 140 11.24 4.91 22.73
N TYR A 141 10.26 4.28 22.04
CA TYR A 141 8.85 4.35 22.37
C TYR A 141 8.23 2.95 22.49
N PRO A 142 8.62 2.15 23.50
CA PRO A 142 8.23 0.74 23.63
C PRO A 142 6.72 0.53 23.82
N ASP A 143 5.99 1.54 24.28
CA ASP A 143 4.54 1.50 24.48
C ASP A 143 3.74 1.83 23.20
N VAL A 144 4.41 2.32 22.14
CA VAL A 144 3.81 2.63 20.84
C VAL A 144 3.89 1.40 19.94
N LYS A 145 2.80 1.05 19.27
CA LYS A 145 2.76 -0.04 18.29
C LYS A 145 3.01 0.50 16.89
N PHE A 146 3.96 -0.07 16.20
CA PHE A 146 4.31 0.30 14.82
C PHE A 146 3.86 -0.81 13.87
N ILE A 147 3.06 -0.45 12.87
CA ILE A 147 2.57 -1.34 11.82
C ILE A 147 3.15 -0.84 10.49
N ALA A 148 4.07 -1.58 9.92
CA ALA A 148 4.78 -1.17 8.71
C ALA A 148 4.39 -2.07 7.53
N LEU A 149 4.13 -1.44 6.38
CA LEU A 149 3.84 -2.12 5.13
C LEU A 149 5.02 -1.96 4.16
N ASP A 150 5.41 -3.03 3.49
CA ASP A 150 6.59 -3.10 2.60
C ASP A 150 7.94 -2.84 3.28
N VAL A 151 8.05 -3.03 4.58
CA VAL A 151 9.34 -2.97 5.28
C VAL A 151 9.85 -4.39 5.48
N ALA A 152 10.87 -4.75 4.73
CA ALA A 152 11.49 -6.06 4.80
C ALA A 152 12.64 -6.09 5.81
N LYS A 153 13.11 -7.31 6.14
CA LYS A 153 14.26 -7.52 7.01
C LYS A 153 15.52 -6.77 6.51
N GLY A 154 15.71 -6.70 5.19
CA GLY A 154 16.84 -6.00 4.58
C GLY A 154 16.82 -4.50 4.84
N ASP A 155 15.63 -3.86 4.76
CA ASP A 155 15.46 -2.42 4.98
C ASP A 155 15.77 -2.03 6.44
N LEU A 156 15.43 -2.91 7.38
CA LEU A 156 15.76 -2.73 8.80
C LEU A 156 17.25 -2.97 9.05
N LEU A 157 17.84 -4.01 8.46
CA LEU A 157 19.25 -4.34 8.62
C LEU A 157 20.17 -3.25 8.07
N GLU A 158 19.83 -2.64 6.94
CA GLU A 158 20.64 -1.58 6.36
C GLU A 158 20.90 -0.45 7.36
N ALA A 159 19.85 0.00 8.05
CA ALA A 159 19.99 1.04 9.07
C ALA A 159 20.60 0.51 10.38
N ALA A 160 20.16 -0.66 10.85
CA ALA A 160 20.56 -1.20 12.15
C ALA A 160 22.05 -1.58 12.18
N VAL A 161 22.57 -2.21 11.13
CA VAL A 161 23.97 -2.58 10.97
C VAL A 161 24.85 -1.33 10.82
N ALA A 162 24.39 -0.33 10.05
CA ALA A 162 25.09 0.93 9.91
C ALA A 162 25.19 1.69 11.25
N ASN A 163 24.12 1.69 12.05
CA ASN A 163 24.11 2.29 13.39
C ASN A 163 25.07 1.59 14.36
N ALA A 164 25.31 0.29 14.17
CA ALA A 164 26.34 -0.45 14.92
C ALA A 164 27.77 -0.19 14.44
N GLY A 165 27.96 0.59 13.38
CA GLY A 165 29.26 0.91 12.78
C GLY A 165 29.82 -0.22 11.92
N GLU A 166 28.97 -1.14 11.48
CA GLU A 166 29.31 -2.25 10.60
C GLU A 166 28.87 -1.99 9.16
N THR A 167 29.29 -2.84 8.23
CA THR A 167 28.92 -2.74 6.81
C THR A 167 27.98 -3.86 6.46
N TYR A 168 26.74 -3.52 6.06
CA TYR A 168 25.75 -4.46 5.59
C TYR A 168 26.12 -4.96 4.18
N ASP A 169 26.04 -6.27 3.96
CA ASP A 169 26.40 -6.93 2.70
C ASP A 169 25.23 -7.10 1.74
N TYR A 170 24.07 -6.51 2.05
CA TYR A 170 22.81 -6.60 1.31
C TYR A 170 22.25 -8.02 1.13
N ASN A 171 22.74 -8.99 1.91
CA ASN A 171 22.14 -10.31 2.03
C ASN A 171 21.56 -10.50 3.43
N PRO A 172 20.23 -10.36 3.61
CA PRO A 172 19.61 -10.41 4.93
C PRO A 172 19.76 -11.78 5.62
N ASP A 173 20.05 -12.84 4.88
CA ASP A 173 20.20 -14.17 5.47
C ASP A 173 21.51 -14.33 6.26
N ASN A 174 22.51 -13.50 5.99
CA ASN A 174 23.78 -13.48 6.71
C ASN A 174 23.68 -12.82 8.09
N TRP A 175 22.56 -12.15 8.41
CA TRP A 175 22.42 -11.28 9.59
C TRP A 175 21.25 -11.70 10.46
N ASN A 176 21.45 -11.68 11.79
CA ASN A 176 20.36 -11.82 12.74
C ASN A 176 19.90 -10.43 13.21
N LEU A 177 18.73 -9.98 12.77
CA LEU A 177 18.21 -8.65 13.05
C LEU A 177 18.07 -8.36 14.55
N ALA A 178 17.72 -9.38 15.36
CA ALA A 178 17.57 -9.24 16.80
C ALA A 178 18.88 -8.90 17.55
N ASP A 179 20.05 -9.08 16.90
CA ASP A 179 21.34 -8.66 17.48
C ASP A 179 21.55 -7.14 17.38
N TYR A 180 20.75 -6.45 16.58
CA TYR A 180 20.92 -5.04 16.24
C TYR A 180 19.77 -4.13 16.70
N VAL A 181 18.54 -4.64 16.75
CA VAL A 181 17.38 -3.83 17.12
C VAL A 181 16.29 -4.69 17.78
N ASP A 182 15.65 -4.14 18.82
CA ASP A 182 14.45 -4.70 19.42
C ASP A 182 13.22 -4.23 18.63
N LEU A 183 12.46 -5.18 18.11
CA LEU A 183 11.23 -4.95 17.36
C LEU A 183 9.99 -5.46 18.09
N SER A 184 10.04 -5.64 19.40
CA SER A 184 8.92 -6.19 20.20
C SER A 184 7.62 -5.37 20.09
N ASN A 185 7.72 -4.11 19.69
CA ASN A 185 6.61 -3.20 19.44
C ASN A 185 6.39 -2.88 17.94
N VAL A 186 6.95 -3.71 17.02
CA VAL A 186 6.87 -3.54 15.57
C VAL A 186 6.28 -4.76 14.91
N TYR A 187 5.41 -4.54 13.94
CA TYR A 187 4.96 -5.53 12.96
C TYR A 187 5.25 -5.02 11.56
N CYS A 188 5.82 -5.86 10.73
CA CYS A 188 6.06 -5.57 9.32
C CYS A 188 5.32 -6.58 8.44
N ALA A 189 4.62 -6.10 7.42
CA ALA A 189 4.02 -6.91 6.36
C ALA A 189 4.73 -6.61 5.04
N VAL A 190 5.20 -7.62 4.35
CA VAL A 190 5.67 -7.57 2.97
C VAL A 190 4.82 -8.49 2.11
N TYR A 191 4.87 -8.35 0.80
CA TYR A 191 3.98 -9.08 -0.09
C TYR A 191 4.75 -9.92 -1.10
N GLN A 192 4.07 -10.95 -1.63
CA GLN A 192 4.58 -11.77 -2.73
C GLN A 192 4.20 -11.12 -4.08
N GLU A 193 4.73 -9.92 -4.33
CA GLU A 193 4.41 -9.15 -5.53
C GLU A 193 4.80 -9.87 -6.82
N GLU A 194 5.78 -10.77 -6.76
CA GLU A 194 6.14 -11.63 -7.89
C GLU A 194 4.96 -12.46 -8.40
N LEU A 195 4.05 -12.86 -7.49
CA LEU A 195 2.88 -13.65 -7.88
C LEU A 195 1.85 -12.79 -8.62
N SER A 196 1.56 -11.60 -8.11
CA SER A 196 0.64 -10.67 -8.76
C SER A 196 1.19 -10.19 -10.11
N GLY A 197 2.49 -9.87 -10.17
CA GLY A 197 3.17 -9.57 -11.41
C GLY A 197 3.09 -10.71 -12.42
N TYR A 198 3.32 -11.95 -11.97
CA TYR A 198 3.21 -13.15 -12.82
C TYR A 198 1.79 -13.31 -13.39
N MET A 199 0.77 -13.20 -12.55
CA MET A 199 -0.63 -13.28 -12.98
C MET A 199 -0.95 -12.23 -14.05
N ALA A 200 -0.48 -10.99 -13.87
CA ALA A 200 -0.69 -9.89 -14.82
C ALA A 200 0.03 -10.15 -16.16
N GLY A 201 1.28 -10.63 -16.12
CA GLY A 201 2.03 -10.99 -17.33
C GLY A 201 1.43 -12.18 -18.08
N TYR A 202 0.99 -13.20 -17.34
CA TYR A 202 0.32 -14.37 -17.90
C TYR A 202 -0.99 -13.99 -18.58
N ALA A 203 -1.82 -13.18 -17.89
CA ALA A 203 -3.08 -12.66 -18.44
C ALA A 203 -2.85 -11.84 -19.72
N ALA A 204 -1.84 -10.96 -19.72
CA ALA A 204 -1.54 -10.10 -20.88
C ALA A 204 -1.30 -10.92 -22.16
N VAL A 205 -0.46 -11.95 -22.11
CA VAL A 205 -0.18 -12.80 -23.28
C VAL A 205 -1.41 -13.64 -23.66
N CYS A 206 -2.12 -14.22 -22.68
CA CYS A 206 -3.33 -14.98 -22.95
C CYS A 206 -4.40 -14.13 -23.62
N LEU A 207 -4.52 -12.86 -23.26
CA LEU A 207 -5.45 -11.91 -23.91
C LEU A 207 -5.02 -11.48 -25.31
N GLY A 208 -3.76 -11.75 -25.69
CA GLY A 208 -3.26 -11.59 -27.06
C GLY A 208 -2.27 -10.45 -27.24
N TYR A 209 -1.73 -9.88 -26.16
CA TYR A 209 -0.69 -8.87 -26.24
C TYR A 209 0.70 -9.54 -26.40
N THR A 210 1.50 -9.04 -27.33
CA THR A 210 2.83 -9.60 -27.66
C THR A 210 3.96 -8.56 -27.61
N LYS A 211 3.61 -7.27 -27.63
CA LYS A 211 4.56 -6.16 -27.49
C LYS A 211 4.26 -5.43 -26.19
N LEU A 212 5.00 -5.78 -25.16
CA LEU A 212 4.72 -5.41 -23.79
C LEU A 212 5.79 -4.44 -23.26
N GLY A 213 5.43 -3.69 -22.22
CA GLY A 213 6.35 -2.87 -21.46
C GLY A 213 6.16 -3.06 -19.97
N PHE A 214 7.24 -2.92 -19.22
CA PHE A 214 7.23 -2.73 -17.76
C PHE A 214 7.90 -1.38 -17.47
N LEU A 215 7.13 -0.48 -16.87
CA LEU A 215 7.59 0.79 -16.35
C LEU A 215 7.52 0.74 -14.81
N GLY A 216 8.65 0.43 -14.18
CA GLY A 216 8.77 0.48 -12.72
C GLY A 216 9.00 1.91 -12.23
N GLY A 217 8.59 2.22 -11.01
CA GLY A 217 8.94 3.48 -10.36
C GLY A 217 10.44 3.56 -10.08
N MET A 218 10.86 3.16 -8.90
CA MET A 218 12.28 2.96 -8.54
C MET A 218 12.59 1.46 -8.45
N ALA A 219 13.85 1.08 -8.62
CA ALA A 219 14.31 -0.30 -8.50
C ALA A 219 14.43 -0.73 -7.02
N VAL A 220 13.30 -0.71 -6.30
CA VAL A 220 13.19 -1.20 -4.91
C VAL A 220 12.63 -2.61 -4.88
N PRO A 221 12.84 -3.40 -3.83
CA PRO A 221 12.53 -4.83 -3.81
C PRO A 221 11.11 -5.18 -4.26
N ALA A 222 10.08 -4.45 -3.80
CA ALA A 222 8.69 -4.70 -4.19
C ALA A 222 8.46 -4.48 -5.69
N VAL A 223 8.97 -3.37 -6.26
CA VAL A 223 8.84 -3.06 -7.69
C VAL A 223 9.60 -4.07 -8.56
N ILE A 224 10.78 -4.51 -8.10
CA ILE A 224 11.55 -5.55 -8.79
C ILE A 224 10.77 -6.88 -8.77
N ARG A 225 10.17 -7.28 -7.63
CA ARG A 225 9.34 -8.50 -7.55
C ARG A 225 8.16 -8.45 -8.51
N PHE A 226 7.40 -7.35 -8.55
CA PHE A 226 6.34 -7.16 -9.55
C PHE A 226 6.85 -7.34 -10.98
N GLY A 227 7.93 -6.64 -11.33
CA GLY A 227 8.47 -6.64 -12.69
C GLY A 227 9.06 -7.98 -13.09
N TYR A 228 9.81 -8.62 -12.21
CA TYR A 228 10.38 -9.94 -12.48
C TYR A 228 9.32 -11.03 -12.51
N GLY A 229 8.30 -10.93 -11.65
CA GLY A 229 7.11 -11.77 -11.74
C GLY A 229 6.40 -11.60 -13.09
N PHE A 230 6.18 -10.36 -13.52
CA PHE A 230 5.56 -10.06 -14.81
C PHE A 230 6.31 -10.71 -15.98
N VAL A 231 7.64 -10.57 -16.03
CA VAL A 231 8.49 -11.20 -17.07
C VAL A 231 8.35 -12.72 -17.04
N GLN A 232 8.37 -13.35 -15.87
CA GLN A 232 8.19 -14.79 -15.72
C GLN A 232 6.78 -15.25 -16.19
N GLY A 233 5.74 -14.48 -15.87
CA GLY A 233 4.37 -14.75 -16.31
C GLY A 233 4.20 -14.64 -17.82
N VAL A 234 4.82 -13.63 -18.45
CA VAL A 234 4.83 -13.44 -19.90
C VAL A 234 5.52 -14.62 -20.59
N ASP A 235 6.69 -15.06 -20.10
CA ASP A 235 7.44 -16.19 -20.65
C ASP A 235 6.65 -17.50 -20.56
N ALA A 236 6.06 -17.74 -19.39
CA ALA A 236 5.25 -18.96 -19.16
C ALA A 236 4.01 -19.01 -20.05
N ALA A 237 3.31 -17.88 -20.23
CA ALA A 237 2.11 -17.83 -21.08
C ALA A 237 2.48 -17.96 -22.56
N ALA A 238 3.60 -17.35 -23.00
CA ALA A 238 4.11 -17.52 -24.36
C ALA A 238 4.37 -19.00 -24.66
N ALA A 239 5.03 -19.71 -23.76
CA ALA A 239 5.24 -21.15 -23.86
C ALA A 239 3.92 -21.95 -23.88
N ALA A 240 3.03 -21.69 -22.92
CA ALA A 240 1.78 -22.44 -22.77
C ALA A 240 0.83 -22.27 -23.95
N LYS A 241 0.80 -21.07 -24.55
CA LYS A 241 -0.06 -20.75 -25.70
C LYS A 241 0.63 -20.93 -27.06
N GLY A 242 1.94 -21.23 -27.09
CA GLY A 242 2.71 -21.35 -28.34
C GLY A 242 2.80 -20.01 -29.09
N VAL A 243 2.86 -18.88 -28.38
CA VAL A 243 2.95 -17.55 -28.98
C VAL A 243 4.41 -17.17 -29.17
N GLU A 244 4.79 -16.90 -30.42
CA GLU A 244 6.16 -16.49 -30.77
C GLU A 244 6.27 -14.96 -30.93
N GLY A 245 7.49 -14.45 -30.81
CA GLY A 245 7.81 -13.03 -31.05
C GLY A 245 7.27 -12.09 -29.96
N VAL A 246 7.09 -12.61 -28.74
CA VAL A 246 6.72 -11.80 -27.58
C VAL A 246 7.94 -11.02 -27.09
N GLU A 247 7.77 -9.72 -26.86
CA GLU A 247 8.82 -8.81 -26.42
C GLU A 247 8.36 -7.99 -25.23
N VAL A 248 9.28 -7.76 -24.28
CA VAL A 248 9.06 -6.88 -23.12
C VAL A 248 10.16 -5.82 -23.09
N ASN A 249 9.79 -4.55 -23.17
CA ASN A 249 10.67 -3.45 -22.80
C ASN A 249 10.58 -3.23 -21.29
N TYR A 250 11.71 -3.16 -20.60
CA TYR A 250 11.77 -3.10 -19.14
C TYR A 250 12.61 -1.90 -18.70
N ILE A 251 12.02 -0.94 -17.96
CA ILE A 251 12.71 0.28 -17.53
C ILE A 251 12.16 0.76 -16.17
N TYR A 252 12.98 1.49 -15.43
CA TYR A 252 12.56 2.22 -14.24
C TYR A 252 12.49 3.72 -14.52
N GLY A 253 11.48 4.39 -13.95
CA GLY A 253 11.32 5.84 -14.07
C GLY A 253 12.30 6.64 -13.20
N GLY A 254 12.78 6.04 -12.10
CA GLY A 254 13.60 6.68 -11.08
C GLY A 254 12.78 7.48 -10.04
N GLN A 255 11.44 7.41 -10.13
CA GLN A 255 10.50 8.05 -9.20
C GLN A 255 9.12 7.39 -9.28
N PHE A 256 8.22 7.67 -8.32
CA PHE A 256 6.86 7.10 -8.28
C PHE A 256 5.77 8.02 -8.83
N ILE A 257 6.12 9.08 -9.54
CA ILE A 257 5.19 10.02 -10.20
C ILE A 257 5.54 10.10 -11.68
N GLY A 258 4.51 10.25 -12.53
CA GLY A 258 4.73 10.53 -13.95
C GLY A 258 5.23 11.96 -14.18
N ASP A 259 5.99 12.15 -15.26
CA ASP A 259 6.43 13.45 -15.74
C ASP A 259 6.77 13.44 -17.24
N GLY A 260 7.19 14.61 -17.76
CA GLY A 260 7.47 14.77 -19.20
C GLY A 260 8.56 13.85 -19.73
N ASP A 261 9.61 13.55 -18.96
CA ASP A 261 10.70 12.69 -19.41
C ASP A 261 10.22 11.23 -19.51
N ILE A 262 9.47 10.76 -18.50
CA ILE A 262 8.88 9.41 -18.49
C ILE A 262 7.84 9.29 -19.61
N THR A 263 6.98 10.30 -19.78
CA THR A 263 5.98 10.33 -20.85
C THR A 263 6.64 10.25 -22.22
N ALA A 264 7.77 10.95 -22.45
CA ALA A 264 8.47 10.89 -23.73
C ALA A 264 9.03 9.50 -24.08
N VAL A 265 9.49 8.75 -23.06
CA VAL A 265 9.91 7.35 -23.26
C VAL A 265 8.70 6.47 -23.58
N MET A 266 7.59 6.64 -22.87
CA MET A 266 6.35 5.90 -23.13
C MET A 266 5.76 6.23 -24.51
N ASP A 267 5.77 7.49 -24.93
CA ASP A 267 5.40 7.91 -26.29
C ASP A 267 6.23 7.18 -27.35
N THR A 268 7.53 7.05 -27.12
CA THR A 268 8.42 6.32 -28.01
C THR A 268 8.06 4.84 -28.07
N TRP A 269 7.79 4.20 -26.94
CA TRP A 269 7.42 2.78 -26.89
C TRP A 269 6.10 2.52 -27.63
N TYR A 270 5.04 3.25 -27.31
CA TYR A 270 3.74 3.07 -27.96
C TYR A 270 3.78 3.40 -29.45
N SER A 271 4.52 4.44 -29.86
CA SER A 271 4.70 4.78 -31.28
C SER A 271 5.46 3.69 -32.05
N ASN A 272 6.33 2.93 -31.38
CA ASN A 272 7.06 1.81 -31.94
C ASN A 272 6.31 0.47 -31.84
N GLY A 273 5.05 0.50 -31.39
CA GLY A 273 4.15 -0.66 -31.43
C GLY A 273 4.01 -1.41 -30.10
N THR A 274 4.52 -0.91 -28.97
CA THR A 274 4.15 -1.42 -27.64
C THR A 274 2.64 -1.31 -27.49
N GLN A 275 1.99 -2.40 -27.09
CA GLN A 275 0.54 -2.51 -27.01
C GLN A 275 0.02 -2.26 -25.61
N LEU A 276 0.79 -2.69 -24.61
CA LEU A 276 0.40 -2.73 -23.21
C LEU A 276 1.63 -2.48 -22.32
N VAL A 277 1.52 -1.53 -21.38
CA VAL A 277 2.55 -1.25 -20.39
C VAL A 277 2.03 -1.53 -19.00
N PHE A 278 2.76 -2.34 -18.23
CA PHE A 278 2.54 -2.47 -16.79
C PHE A 278 3.25 -1.30 -16.10
N ALA A 279 2.48 -0.35 -15.58
CA ALA A 279 2.96 0.83 -14.87
C ALA A 279 2.98 0.56 -13.36
N CYS A 280 4.15 0.19 -12.85
CA CYS A 280 4.34 -0.32 -11.49
C CYS A 280 4.99 0.73 -10.59
N GLY A 281 4.16 1.53 -9.89
CA GLY A 281 4.65 2.44 -8.86
C GLY A 281 3.86 3.73 -8.70
N GLY A 282 2.95 3.78 -7.74
CA GLY A 282 2.21 4.98 -7.37
C GLY A 282 1.52 5.66 -8.55
N GLY A 283 1.78 6.95 -8.70
CA GLY A 283 1.24 7.78 -9.78
C GLY A 283 2.01 7.72 -11.12
N ILE A 284 3.00 6.83 -11.28
CA ILE A 284 3.78 6.75 -12.54
C ILE A 284 2.92 6.31 -13.73
N PHE A 285 1.79 5.64 -13.47
CA PHE A 285 0.83 5.25 -14.51
C PHE A 285 0.37 6.43 -15.36
N THR A 286 0.36 7.65 -14.81
CA THR A 286 -0.07 8.85 -15.53
C THR A 286 0.73 9.06 -16.82
N SER A 287 2.06 8.84 -16.77
CA SER A 287 2.92 8.93 -17.96
C SER A 287 2.64 7.82 -18.98
N ALA A 288 2.39 6.58 -18.53
CA ALA A 288 2.07 5.47 -19.42
C ALA A 288 0.67 5.67 -20.05
N ALA A 289 -0.33 6.08 -19.27
CA ALA A 289 -1.70 6.30 -19.72
C ALA A 289 -1.79 7.50 -20.69
N GLU A 290 -1.07 8.60 -20.41
CA GLU A 290 -0.99 9.76 -21.29
C GLU A 290 -0.41 9.38 -22.66
N ALA A 291 0.62 8.56 -22.70
CA ALA A 291 1.20 8.08 -23.96
C ALA A 291 0.27 7.06 -24.66
N ALA A 292 -0.31 6.12 -23.91
CA ALA A 292 -1.22 5.11 -24.42
C ALA A 292 -2.46 5.74 -25.10
N GLN A 293 -3.02 6.79 -24.49
CA GLN A 293 -4.19 7.50 -25.02
C GLN A 293 -4.00 7.97 -26.46
N LYS A 294 -2.79 8.37 -26.83
CA LYS A 294 -2.48 8.91 -28.18
C LYS A 294 -2.61 7.88 -29.30
N VAL A 295 -2.47 6.59 -28.96
CA VAL A 295 -2.43 5.49 -29.94
C VAL A 295 -3.43 4.37 -29.62
N ASN A 296 -4.36 4.59 -28.68
CA ASN A 296 -5.27 3.57 -28.18
C ASN A 296 -4.55 2.36 -27.56
N GLY A 297 -3.40 2.61 -26.92
CA GLY A 297 -2.64 1.62 -26.16
C GLY A 297 -3.33 1.23 -24.85
N LYS A 298 -2.75 0.27 -24.13
CA LYS A 298 -3.31 -0.29 -22.90
C LYS A 298 -2.34 -0.17 -21.74
N VAL A 299 -2.87 -0.21 -20.51
CA VAL A 299 -2.10 -0.11 -19.26
C VAL A 299 -2.52 -1.23 -18.31
N ILE A 300 -1.58 -1.73 -17.53
CA ILE A 300 -1.82 -2.51 -16.31
C ILE A 300 -1.50 -1.60 -15.12
N GLY A 301 -2.43 -1.51 -14.17
CA GLY A 301 -2.27 -0.77 -12.92
C GLY A 301 -1.53 -1.58 -11.84
N VAL A 302 -1.30 -0.98 -10.66
CA VAL A 302 -0.57 -1.60 -9.55
C VAL A 302 -1.18 -1.28 -8.19
N ASP A 303 -0.86 -2.09 -7.20
CA ASP A 303 -1.21 -2.00 -5.77
C ASP A 303 -2.70 -2.17 -5.47
N THR A 304 -3.52 -1.35 -6.08
CA THR A 304 -4.98 -1.36 -5.99
C THR A 304 -5.59 -1.48 -7.40
N ASP A 305 -6.89 -1.66 -7.49
CA ASP A 305 -7.56 -1.57 -8.79
C ASP A 305 -7.58 -0.12 -9.27
N GLN A 306 -6.70 0.19 -10.22
CA GLN A 306 -6.56 1.52 -10.79
C GLN A 306 -7.47 1.76 -12.02
N SER A 307 -8.35 0.81 -12.37
CA SER A 307 -9.21 0.93 -13.57
C SER A 307 -10.06 2.19 -13.55
N ALA A 308 -10.69 2.49 -12.44
CA ALA A 308 -11.56 3.67 -12.34
C ALA A 308 -10.82 4.98 -12.62
N VAL A 309 -9.60 5.12 -12.12
CA VAL A 309 -8.80 6.35 -12.30
C VAL A 309 -8.14 6.42 -13.67
N ILE A 310 -7.63 5.31 -14.17
CA ILE A 310 -7.00 5.26 -15.50
C ILE A 310 -8.04 5.44 -16.59
N ASP A 311 -9.11 4.66 -16.54
CA ASP A 311 -10.17 4.72 -17.57
C ASP A 311 -10.93 6.06 -17.51
N GLY A 312 -11.22 6.55 -16.30
CA GLY A 312 -11.88 7.84 -16.11
C GLY A 312 -11.05 9.04 -16.57
N GLY A 313 -9.73 8.97 -16.43
CA GLY A 313 -8.82 10.06 -16.80
C GLY A 313 -8.32 10.03 -18.24
N TYR A 314 -8.15 8.86 -18.85
CA TYR A 314 -7.44 8.69 -20.10
C TYR A 314 -8.22 7.97 -21.21
N GLY A 315 -9.29 7.27 -20.86
CA GLY A 315 -10.18 6.64 -21.85
C GLY A 315 -10.70 5.29 -21.40
N GLU A 316 -12.01 5.09 -21.59
CA GLU A 316 -12.70 3.87 -21.21
C GLU A 316 -12.04 2.61 -21.81
N GLY A 317 -11.84 1.60 -20.98
CA GLY A 317 -11.23 0.34 -21.35
C GLY A 317 -9.73 0.42 -21.64
N MET A 318 -9.03 1.47 -21.18
CA MET A 318 -7.57 1.54 -21.27
C MET A 318 -6.89 0.53 -20.34
N THR A 319 -7.44 0.31 -19.15
CA THR A 319 -6.90 -0.62 -18.16
C THR A 319 -7.26 -2.05 -18.52
N VAL A 320 -6.27 -2.92 -18.68
CA VAL A 320 -6.50 -4.35 -18.93
C VAL A 320 -6.75 -5.09 -17.61
N THR A 321 -5.97 -4.79 -16.60
CA THR A 321 -6.05 -5.31 -15.25
C THR A 321 -5.20 -4.44 -14.30
N SER A 322 -5.16 -4.78 -13.02
CA SER A 322 -4.22 -4.22 -12.06
C SER A 322 -3.54 -5.35 -11.28
N ALA A 323 -2.22 -5.32 -11.14
CA ALA A 323 -1.49 -6.24 -10.27
C ALA A 323 -1.60 -5.72 -8.82
N MET A 324 -2.51 -6.30 -8.05
CA MET A 324 -2.86 -5.78 -6.73
C MET A 324 -2.04 -6.43 -5.62
N LYS A 325 -1.87 -5.68 -4.53
CA LYS A 325 -1.48 -6.20 -3.21
C LYS A 325 -2.42 -5.69 -2.12
N GLY A 326 -2.64 -6.51 -1.11
CA GLY A 326 -3.69 -6.35 -0.11
C GLY A 326 -3.41 -5.27 0.94
N LEU A 327 -3.11 -4.04 0.54
CA LEU A 327 -2.82 -2.93 1.45
C LEU A 327 -4.00 -2.63 2.39
N ALA A 328 -5.19 -2.47 1.84
CA ALA A 328 -6.39 -2.18 2.63
C ALA A 328 -6.78 -3.34 3.55
N PRO A 329 -6.92 -4.60 3.09
CA PRO A 329 -7.21 -5.72 3.98
C PRO A 329 -6.12 -5.91 5.05
N THR A 330 -4.83 -5.86 4.70
CA THR A 330 -3.75 -5.95 5.70
C THR A 330 -3.88 -4.89 6.78
N THR A 331 -4.13 -3.64 6.40
CA THR A 331 -4.28 -2.53 7.34
C THR A 331 -5.49 -2.74 8.25
N ILE A 332 -6.66 -3.05 7.66
CA ILE A 332 -7.91 -3.20 8.42
C ILE A 332 -7.85 -4.43 9.34
N ASP A 333 -7.38 -5.57 8.81
CA ASP A 333 -7.31 -6.82 9.57
C ASP A 333 -6.31 -6.70 10.73
N THR A 334 -5.12 -6.13 10.47
CA THR A 334 -4.12 -5.91 11.52
C THR A 334 -4.62 -4.95 12.58
N LEU A 335 -5.21 -3.81 12.21
CA LEU A 335 -5.77 -2.86 13.17
C LEU A 335 -6.92 -3.49 13.97
N THR A 336 -7.79 -4.27 13.32
CA THR A 336 -8.88 -4.98 13.99
C THR A 336 -8.33 -5.97 15.01
N ASP A 337 -7.37 -6.79 14.62
CA ASP A 337 -6.85 -7.82 15.52
C ASP A 337 -6.02 -7.21 16.66
N VAL A 338 -5.22 -6.20 16.37
CA VAL A 338 -4.37 -5.51 17.35
C VAL A 338 -5.16 -4.64 18.34
N ILE A 339 -6.18 -3.91 17.86
CA ILE A 339 -6.87 -2.91 18.66
C ILE A 339 -8.16 -3.49 19.24
N VAL A 340 -9.03 -4.06 18.39
CA VAL A 340 -10.35 -4.52 18.83
C VAL A 340 -10.24 -5.85 19.55
N ASN A 341 -9.40 -6.78 19.05
CA ASN A 341 -9.25 -8.12 19.64
C ASN A 341 -8.14 -8.20 20.69
N GLY A 342 -7.29 -7.17 20.83
CA GLY A 342 -6.19 -7.13 21.79
C GLY A 342 -5.05 -8.10 21.52
N ASN A 343 -4.90 -8.61 20.29
CA ASN A 343 -4.00 -9.70 19.92
C ASN A 343 -2.60 -9.24 19.49
N TRP A 344 -2.07 -8.14 20.05
CA TRP A 344 -0.74 -7.65 19.67
C TRP A 344 0.35 -8.73 19.71
N ALA A 345 0.29 -9.65 20.66
CA ALA A 345 1.27 -10.72 20.79
C ALA A 345 1.39 -11.62 19.53
N ASN A 346 0.37 -11.64 18.67
CA ASN A 346 0.43 -12.36 17.40
C ASN A 346 1.27 -11.65 16.33
N TYR A 347 1.57 -10.36 16.51
CA TYR A 347 2.23 -9.49 15.55
C TYR A 347 3.61 -9.02 16.01
N ALA A 348 3.78 -8.85 17.30
CA ALA A 348 4.99 -8.31 17.94
C ALA A 348 6.28 -8.97 17.42
N GLY A 349 7.18 -8.17 16.88
CA GLY A 349 8.49 -8.60 16.39
C GLY A 349 8.47 -9.38 15.07
N LYS A 350 7.32 -9.47 14.38
CA LYS A 350 7.22 -10.26 13.15
C LYS A 350 7.41 -9.42 11.89
N ILE A 351 8.03 -10.05 10.91
CA ILE A 351 8.05 -9.62 9.51
C ILE A 351 7.36 -10.75 8.73
N GLU A 352 6.14 -10.52 8.30
CA GLU A 352 5.33 -11.51 7.60
C GLU A 352 5.29 -11.25 6.09
N THR A 353 5.34 -12.33 5.31
CA THR A 353 5.18 -12.25 3.86
C THR A 353 3.78 -12.72 3.50
N LEU A 354 2.96 -11.81 3.02
CA LEU A 354 1.57 -12.02 2.67
C LEU A 354 1.43 -12.34 1.18
N GLY A 355 0.68 -13.38 0.87
CA GLY A 355 0.55 -13.86 -0.51
C GLY A 355 -0.79 -14.55 -0.74
N LEU A 356 -0.74 -15.75 -1.33
CA LEU A 356 -1.93 -16.55 -1.57
C LEU A 356 -2.35 -17.27 -0.29
N VAL A 357 -3.61 -17.10 0.08
CA VAL A 357 -4.26 -17.76 1.24
C VAL A 357 -5.40 -18.68 0.83
N SER A 358 -5.86 -18.58 -0.42
CA SER A 358 -6.94 -19.39 -0.98
C SER A 358 -6.61 -19.85 -2.40
N ALA A 359 -6.89 -21.12 -2.67
CA ALA A 359 -6.83 -21.69 -4.02
C ALA A 359 -8.10 -21.45 -4.82
N ASP A 360 -9.26 -21.41 -4.13
CA ASP A 360 -10.57 -21.45 -4.75
C ASP A 360 -11.24 -20.08 -4.84
N ASP A 361 -10.78 -19.13 -4.01
CA ASP A 361 -11.25 -17.75 -4.00
C ASP A 361 -10.07 -16.79 -4.24
N PRO A 362 -9.83 -16.38 -5.48
CA PRO A 362 -8.76 -15.43 -5.79
C PRO A 362 -8.90 -14.10 -5.06
N SER A 363 -10.11 -13.65 -4.75
CA SER A 363 -10.37 -12.36 -4.10
C SER A 363 -9.99 -12.31 -2.62
N ALA A 364 -9.83 -13.48 -1.99
CA ALA A 364 -9.37 -13.60 -0.61
C ALA A 364 -7.84 -13.43 -0.45
N ASN A 365 -7.10 -13.43 -1.55
CA ASN A 365 -5.64 -13.40 -1.54
C ASN A 365 -5.08 -11.97 -1.37
N TYR A 366 -3.93 -11.86 -0.71
CA TYR A 366 -3.22 -10.57 -0.57
C TYR A 366 -2.53 -10.11 -1.86
N VAL A 367 -2.36 -10.99 -2.83
CA VAL A 367 -1.83 -10.69 -4.17
C VAL A 367 -2.79 -11.28 -5.21
N GLN A 368 -3.28 -10.45 -6.12
CA GLN A 368 -4.37 -10.84 -7.02
C GLN A 368 -4.54 -9.90 -8.21
N LEU A 369 -5.39 -10.29 -9.17
CA LEU A 369 -5.98 -9.41 -10.19
C LEU A 369 -7.44 -9.15 -9.81
N PRO A 370 -7.98 -7.94 -10.07
CA PRO A 370 -9.37 -7.61 -9.77
C PRO A 370 -10.31 -8.42 -10.66
N LEU A 371 -11.29 -9.12 -10.06
CA LEU A 371 -12.21 -9.98 -10.80
C LEU A 371 -13.22 -9.20 -11.65
N GLU A 372 -13.65 -8.03 -11.20
CA GLU A 372 -14.72 -7.26 -11.82
C GLU A 372 -14.24 -6.38 -12.99
N THR A 373 -13.01 -5.92 -12.95
CA THR A 373 -12.49 -4.87 -13.85
C THR A 373 -11.45 -5.38 -14.83
N THR A 374 -10.86 -6.55 -14.61
CA THR A 374 -9.97 -7.20 -15.58
C THR A 374 -10.74 -7.52 -16.87
N GLN A 375 -10.13 -7.26 -18.02
CA GLN A 375 -10.72 -7.50 -19.34
C GLN A 375 -10.67 -8.99 -19.71
N TRP A 376 -11.42 -9.80 -18.95
CA TRP A 376 -11.57 -11.23 -19.27
C TRP A 376 -12.17 -11.44 -20.66
N ALA A 377 -11.75 -12.48 -21.36
CA ALA A 377 -12.20 -12.75 -22.72
C ALA A 377 -12.39 -14.25 -22.96
N ASP A 378 -13.61 -14.63 -23.36
CA ASP A 378 -13.96 -15.99 -23.75
C ASP A 378 -13.04 -16.52 -24.86
N GLY A 379 -12.58 -17.76 -24.68
CA GLY A 379 -11.67 -18.41 -25.61
C GLY A 379 -10.22 -17.88 -25.58
N LYS A 380 -9.92 -16.95 -24.68
CA LYS A 380 -8.57 -16.42 -24.46
C LYS A 380 -8.12 -16.64 -23.02
N PHE A 381 -8.69 -15.88 -22.06
CA PHE A 381 -8.41 -15.96 -20.65
C PHE A 381 -9.63 -15.51 -19.85
N THR A 382 -10.22 -16.42 -19.11
CA THR A 382 -11.45 -16.21 -18.34
C THR A 382 -11.18 -16.16 -16.84
N VAL A 383 -12.17 -15.84 -16.03
CA VAL A 383 -12.10 -15.91 -14.57
C VAL A 383 -11.78 -17.33 -14.11
N GLU A 384 -12.33 -18.35 -14.78
CA GLU A 384 -12.07 -19.75 -14.47
C GLU A 384 -10.62 -20.14 -14.78
N ASP A 385 -10.05 -19.68 -15.90
CA ASP A 385 -8.62 -19.87 -16.22
C ASP A 385 -7.72 -19.19 -15.19
N TYR A 386 -8.10 -17.99 -14.74
CA TYR A 386 -7.38 -17.25 -13.70
C TYR A 386 -7.45 -17.98 -12.35
N THR A 387 -8.64 -18.44 -11.94
CA THR A 387 -8.81 -19.22 -10.70
C THR A 387 -7.98 -20.51 -10.74
N ALA A 388 -7.93 -21.19 -11.88
CA ALA A 388 -7.09 -22.36 -12.04
C ALA A 388 -5.59 -22.04 -11.94
N LEU A 389 -5.14 -20.90 -12.50
CA LEU A 389 -3.77 -20.41 -12.35
C LEU A 389 -3.43 -20.14 -10.89
N VAL A 390 -4.30 -19.43 -10.15
CA VAL A 390 -4.13 -19.14 -8.72
C VAL A 390 -4.05 -20.44 -7.93
N ALA A 391 -4.93 -21.41 -8.21
CA ALA A 391 -4.89 -22.71 -7.56
C ALA A 391 -3.57 -23.47 -7.83
N ASP A 392 -3.05 -23.41 -9.04
CA ASP A 392 -1.78 -24.04 -9.39
C ASP A 392 -0.58 -23.34 -8.70
N MET A 393 -0.63 -22.02 -8.54
CA MET A 393 0.35 -21.27 -7.77
C MET A 393 0.27 -21.60 -6.27
N PHE A 394 -0.92 -21.56 -5.68
CA PHE A 394 -1.17 -21.88 -4.27
C PHE A 394 -0.70 -23.31 -3.91
N ASN A 395 -0.95 -24.27 -4.79
CA ASN A 395 -0.53 -25.66 -4.62
C ASN A 395 0.95 -25.92 -4.98
N GLY A 396 1.71 -24.89 -5.36
CA GLY A 396 3.14 -24.97 -5.68
C GLY A 396 3.47 -25.70 -7.00
N LYS A 397 2.48 -25.90 -7.89
CA LYS A 397 2.71 -26.41 -9.25
C LYS A 397 3.36 -25.36 -10.13
N VAL A 398 2.92 -24.11 -10.01
CA VAL A 398 3.57 -22.95 -10.59
C VAL A 398 4.44 -22.30 -9.51
N LYS A 399 5.72 -22.16 -9.80
CA LYS A 399 6.68 -21.50 -8.91
C LYS A 399 7.21 -20.26 -9.58
N VAL A 400 7.15 -19.15 -8.89
CA VAL A 400 7.68 -17.86 -9.34
C VAL A 400 8.88 -17.50 -8.46
N SER A 401 9.99 -17.13 -9.08
CA SER A 401 11.15 -16.66 -8.34
C SER A 401 10.88 -15.25 -7.79
N ASN A 402 11.19 -15.05 -6.52
CA ASN A 402 11.17 -13.75 -5.85
C ASN A 402 12.58 -13.13 -5.69
N ASP A 403 13.58 -13.71 -6.33
CA ASP A 403 14.95 -13.19 -6.31
C ASP A 403 14.99 -11.83 -7.03
N THR A 404 15.39 -10.80 -6.31
CA THR A 404 15.50 -9.43 -6.81
C THR A 404 16.93 -9.08 -7.27
N THR A 405 17.88 -10.00 -7.10
CA THR A 405 19.31 -9.76 -7.38
C THR A 405 19.73 -10.21 -8.78
N VAL A 406 18.93 -11.09 -9.41
CA VAL A 406 19.23 -11.66 -10.72
C VAL A 406 17.99 -11.56 -11.61
N GLU A 407 18.19 -11.00 -12.81
CA GLU A 407 17.14 -10.95 -13.83
C GLU A 407 16.59 -12.35 -14.16
N PRO A 408 15.27 -12.50 -14.33
CA PRO A 408 14.67 -13.79 -14.65
C PRO A 408 15.23 -14.39 -15.95
N THR A 409 15.55 -15.68 -15.89
CA THR A 409 15.89 -16.43 -17.11
C THR A 409 14.62 -16.73 -17.89
N VAL A 410 14.55 -16.28 -19.14
CA VAL A 410 13.42 -16.50 -20.06
C VAL A 410 13.88 -17.29 -21.28
N SER A 411 12.97 -18.02 -21.91
CA SER A 411 13.27 -18.88 -23.06
C SER A 411 12.35 -18.68 -24.25
N ASN A 412 11.20 -18.06 -24.05
CA ASN A 412 10.12 -17.95 -25.04
C ASN A 412 9.87 -16.51 -25.49
N ILE A 413 10.51 -15.55 -24.82
CA ILE A 413 10.32 -14.12 -25.07
C ILE A 413 11.67 -13.40 -25.16
N ALA A 414 11.66 -12.17 -25.67
CA ALA A 414 12.79 -11.25 -25.59
C ALA A 414 12.51 -10.18 -24.53
N VAL A 415 13.48 -9.90 -23.67
CA VAL A 415 13.39 -8.80 -22.68
C VAL A 415 14.51 -7.80 -22.94
N ASN A 416 14.13 -6.54 -23.08
CA ASN A 416 15.05 -5.42 -23.26
C ASN A 416 15.16 -4.65 -21.95
N TYR A 417 16.15 -4.96 -21.13
CA TYR A 417 16.43 -4.22 -19.89
C TYR A 417 17.14 -2.90 -20.23
N LEU A 418 16.48 -1.78 -19.95
CA LEU A 418 16.90 -0.44 -20.41
C LEU A 418 17.41 0.46 -19.25
N GLY A 419 17.48 -0.09 -18.03
CA GLY A 419 17.99 0.62 -16.86
C GLY A 419 17.00 1.65 -16.31
N ASN A 420 17.48 2.87 -16.05
CA ASN A 420 16.69 3.97 -15.49
C ASN A 420 16.53 5.12 -16.49
N ILE A 421 15.37 5.78 -16.47
CA ILE A 421 15.13 7.04 -17.20
C ILE A 421 15.84 8.18 -16.50
N LYS A 422 15.71 8.22 -15.18
CA LYS A 422 16.40 9.18 -14.30
C LYS A 422 17.49 8.46 -13.52
N GLY A 423 18.70 8.98 -13.61
CA GLY A 423 19.87 8.43 -12.95
C GLY A 423 19.99 8.82 -11.49
#